data_b1fe68b1f50e5a6abd991e8fb3272028
#
_entry.id   b1fe68b1f50e5a6abd991e8fb3272028
#
_cell.length_a   1.000
_cell.length_b   1.000
_cell.length_c   1.000
_cell.angle_alpha   90.00
_cell.angle_beta   90.00
_cell.angle_gamma   90.00
#
_symmetry.space_group_name_H-M   'P 1'
#
loop_
_entity.id
_entity.type
_entity.pdbx_description
1 polymer ?
#
loop_
_entity_poly.entity_id
_entity_poly.type
_entity_poly.pdbx_seq_one_letter_code
_entity_poly.pdbx_strand_id
1 'polypeptide(L)'
;LGDAAAERLRALGHAVHTRAAPGAVQAFNQRAWPVISSTGLAHVLQTHDRIDRLTPALADMLARGRAGRATDLFAAQALVRQLQAALADVFRAHDLVLTPTSAALPWPADEPHPAHIAGQAVDGRGHAVFTAFVNACGLPALALPAGWAQHLPVGVQLVGPTGSDARLIALAPAWEAANDPATPRRWPLH
;
A
#
# COMPACT_ATOMS: atom_id res chain seq x y z
N LEU A 1 6.12 -6.33 13.68
CA LEU A 1 6.01 -4.95 13.24
C LEU A 1 4.62 -4.36 13.52
N GLY A 2 3.56 -5.00 13.04
CA GLY A 2 2.18 -4.55 13.27
C GLY A 2 1.83 -4.47 14.77
N ASP A 3 2.22 -5.45 15.54
CA ASP A 3 1.96 -5.48 16.99
C ASP A 3 2.67 -4.34 17.73
N ALA A 4 3.93 -4.07 17.43
CA ALA A 4 4.66 -2.95 18.04
C ALA A 4 4.04 -1.59 17.69
N ALA A 5 3.58 -1.41 16.46
CA ALA A 5 2.87 -0.21 16.04
C ALA A 5 1.50 -0.08 16.72
N ALA A 6 0.78 -1.19 16.90
CA ALA A 6 -0.48 -1.22 17.63
C ALA A 6 -0.28 -0.86 19.12
N GLU A 7 0.76 -1.40 19.78
CA GLU A 7 1.09 -1.04 21.15
C GLU A 7 1.45 0.44 21.29
N ARG A 8 2.16 1.02 20.33
CA ARG A 8 2.46 2.45 20.32
C ARG A 8 1.20 3.30 20.25
N LEU A 9 0.24 2.95 19.38
CA LEU A 9 -1.04 3.65 19.34
C LEU A 9 -1.81 3.52 20.65
N ARG A 10 -1.78 2.35 21.31
CA ARG A 10 -2.41 2.18 22.65
C ARG A 10 -1.74 3.07 23.70
N ALA A 11 -0.42 3.15 23.68
CA ALA A 11 0.34 4.04 24.59
C ALA A 11 0.01 5.53 24.35
N LEU A 12 -0.37 5.91 23.14
CA LEU A 12 -0.86 7.23 22.79
C LEU A 12 -2.35 7.45 23.12
N GLY A 13 -3.01 6.49 23.76
CA GLY A 13 -4.40 6.59 24.21
C GLY A 13 -5.45 6.13 23.19
N HIS A 14 -5.06 5.49 22.08
CA HIS A 14 -6.00 4.99 21.08
C HIS A 14 -6.47 3.56 21.40
N ALA A 15 -7.76 3.29 21.16
CA ALA A 15 -8.27 1.92 21.15
C ALA A 15 -7.87 1.22 19.84
N VAL A 16 -7.18 0.08 19.94
CA VAL A 16 -6.70 -0.66 18.76
C VAL A 16 -7.28 -2.07 18.75
N HIS A 17 -8.00 -2.39 17.69
CA HIS A 17 -8.62 -3.69 17.44
C HIS A 17 -7.98 -4.36 16.23
N THR A 18 -7.50 -5.60 16.39
CA THR A 18 -6.98 -6.41 15.28
C THR A 18 -8.14 -7.15 14.62
N ARG A 19 -8.21 -7.08 13.30
CA ARG A 19 -9.21 -7.81 12.52
C ARG A 19 -8.67 -8.18 11.14
N ALA A 20 -9.28 -9.17 10.52
CA ALA A 20 -9.00 -9.52 9.13
C ALA A 20 -9.41 -8.37 8.20
N ALA A 21 -8.61 -8.18 7.14
CA ALA A 21 -8.97 -7.25 6.08
C ALA A 21 -10.27 -7.71 5.38
N PRO A 22 -11.13 -6.78 4.92
CA PRO A 22 -12.28 -7.14 4.10
C PRO A 22 -11.86 -7.96 2.88
N GLY A 23 -12.63 -8.99 2.52
CA GLY A 23 -12.36 -9.82 1.33
C GLY A 23 -12.31 -9.02 0.02
N ALA A 24 -12.97 -7.86 -0.01
CA ALA A 24 -12.89 -6.91 -1.12
C ALA A 24 -11.46 -6.39 -1.39
N VAL A 25 -10.60 -6.29 -0.36
CA VAL A 25 -9.18 -5.90 -0.53
C VAL A 25 -8.44 -6.99 -1.31
N GLN A 26 -8.65 -8.26 -0.98
CA GLN A 26 -8.04 -9.37 -1.71
C GLN A 26 -8.54 -9.43 -3.16
N ALA A 27 -9.86 -9.35 -3.36
CA ALA A 27 -10.45 -9.35 -4.70
C ALA A 27 -9.93 -8.19 -5.56
N PHE A 28 -9.77 -7.00 -4.98
CA PHE A 28 -9.16 -5.85 -5.64
C PHE A 28 -7.71 -6.14 -6.05
N ASN A 29 -6.87 -6.58 -5.12
CA ASN A 29 -5.45 -6.83 -5.40
C ASN A 29 -5.24 -7.88 -6.49
N GLN A 30 -6.05 -8.95 -6.49
CA GLN A 30 -5.90 -10.06 -7.42
C GLN A 30 -6.53 -9.81 -8.79
N ARG A 31 -7.64 -9.07 -8.86
CA ARG A 31 -8.47 -8.98 -10.06
C ARG A 31 -8.60 -7.58 -10.65
N ALA A 32 -8.68 -6.54 -9.82
CA ALA A 32 -8.88 -5.17 -10.32
C ALA A 32 -7.55 -4.46 -10.57
N TRP A 33 -6.63 -4.53 -9.61
CA TRP A 33 -5.38 -3.77 -9.70
C TRP A 33 -4.51 -4.12 -10.91
N PRO A 34 -4.32 -5.40 -11.29
CA PRO A 34 -3.56 -5.72 -12.50
C PRO A 34 -4.13 -5.09 -13.77
N VAL A 35 -5.46 -5.02 -13.89
CA VAL A 35 -6.14 -4.41 -15.03
C VAL A 35 -6.00 -2.88 -15.01
N ILE A 36 -6.31 -2.25 -13.88
CA ILE A 36 -6.25 -0.80 -13.71
C ILE A 36 -4.83 -0.28 -13.94
N SER A 37 -3.84 -0.92 -13.32
CA SER A 37 -2.45 -0.47 -13.40
C SER A 37 -1.86 -0.65 -14.81
N SER A 38 -2.16 -1.76 -15.49
CA SER A 38 -1.67 -1.98 -16.87
C SER A 38 -2.34 -1.07 -17.88
N THR A 39 -3.67 -0.88 -17.77
CA THR A 39 -4.42 0.05 -18.62
C THR A 39 -3.99 1.50 -18.38
N GLY A 40 -3.77 1.87 -17.11
CA GLY A 40 -3.26 3.20 -16.75
C GLY A 40 -1.87 3.46 -17.33
N LEU A 41 -0.95 2.47 -17.25
CA LEU A 41 0.37 2.58 -17.89
C LEU A 41 0.24 2.75 -19.40
N ALA A 42 -0.60 1.95 -20.04
CA ALA A 42 -0.83 2.07 -21.50
C ALA A 42 -1.37 3.44 -21.89
N HIS A 43 -2.28 4.01 -21.07
CA HIS A 43 -2.81 5.35 -21.29
C HIS A 43 -1.74 6.42 -21.16
N VAL A 44 -0.97 6.42 -20.06
CA VAL A 44 0.08 7.43 -19.80
C VAL A 44 1.17 7.40 -20.87
N LEU A 45 1.50 6.22 -21.40
CA LEU A 45 2.56 6.05 -22.39
C LEU A 45 2.07 6.13 -23.85
N GLN A 46 0.82 6.54 -24.10
CA GLN A 46 0.30 6.66 -25.50
C GLN A 46 1.11 7.60 -26.38
N THR A 47 1.61 8.69 -25.80
CA THR A 47 2.37 9.75 -26.51
C THR A 47 3.83 9.80 -26.10
N HIS A 48 4.34 8.78 -25.42
CA HIS A 48 5.71 8.79 -24.91
C HIS A 48 6.69 8.20 -25.93
N ASP A 49 7.73 8.96 -26.29
CA ASP A 49 8.68 8.61 -27.36
C ASP A 49 9.75 7.58 -26.96
N ARG A 50 9.87 7.28 -25.65
CA ARG A 50 10.98 6.47 -25.10
C ARG A 50 10.50 5.13 -24.51
N ILE A 51 9.51 4.50 -25.13
CA ILE A 51 9.01 3.17 -24.72
C ILE A 51 10.04 2.05 -24.89
N ASP A 52 11.05 2.26 -25.73
CA ASP A 52 12.21 1.38 -25.92
C ASP A 52 13.09 1.25 -24.67
N ARG A 53 12.99 2.19 -23.73
CA ARG A 53 13.75 2.21 -22.46
C ARG A 53 13.04 1.56 -21.27
N LEU A 54 11.89 0.99 -21.48
CA LEU A 54 11.18 0.28 -20.41
C LEU A 54 11.94 -0.97 -19.99
N THR A 55 11.92 -1.25 -18.69
CA THR A 55 12.35 -2.56 -18.20
C THR A 55 11.44 -3.66 -18.77
N PRO A 56 11.91 -4.92 -18.89
CA PRO A 56 11.08 -6.02 -19.39
C PRO A 56 9.72 -6.12 -18.67
N ALA A 57 9.70 -5.99 -17.35
CA ALA A 57 8.47 -6.04 -16.55
C ALA A 57 7.47 -4.92 -16.92
N LEU A 58 7.96 -3.70 -17.17
CA LEU A 58 7.11 -2.58 -17.60
C LEU A 58 6.66 -2.73 -19.06
N ALA A 59 7.51 -3.27 -19.93
CA ALA A 59 7.15 -3.57 -21.32
C ALA A 59 6.01 -4.62 -21.38
N ASP A 60 6.10 -5.68 -20.60
CA ASP A 60 5.04 -6.69 -20.47
C ASP A 60 3.75 -6.09 -19.91
N MET A 61 3.86 -5.23 -18.90
CA MET A 61 2.72 -4.53 -18.33
C MET A 61 2.05 -3.61 -19.34
N LEU A 62 2.83 -2.87 -20.14
CA LEU A 62 2.35 -2.05 -21.23
C LEU A 62 1.63 -2.87 -22.31
N ALA A 63 2.20 -4.01 -22.71
CA ALA A 63 1.59 -4.91 -23.66
C ALA A 63 0.23 -5.43 -23.18
N ARG A 64 0.13 -5.86 -21.92
CA ARG A 64 -1.14 -6.26 -21.29
C ARG A 64 -2.16 -5.11 -21.29
N GLY A 65 -1.72 -3.90 -20.94
CA GLY A 65 -2.61 -2.73 -20.92
C GLY A 65 -3.16 -2.37 -22.30
N ARG A 66 -2.34 -2.49 -23.35
CA ARG A 66 -2.76 -2.25 -24.75
C ARG A 66 -3.71 -3.34 -25.27
N ALA A 67 -3.57 -4.57 -24.83
CA ALA A 67 -4.43 -5.69 -25.18
C ALA A 67 -5.72 -5.74 -24.33
N GLY A 68 -5.82 -4.93 -23.28
CA GLY A 68 -6.95 -4.92 -22.35
C GLY A 68 -8.26 -4.47 -23.02
N ARG A 69 -9.37 -5.10 -22.62
CA ARG A 69 -10.70 -4.76 -23.12
C ARG A 69 -11.36 -3.72 -22.20
N ALA A 70 -12.17 -2.83 -22.78
CA ALA A 70 -12.94 -1.86 -22.00
C ALA A 70 -13.88 -2.54 -20.98
N THR A 71 -14.42 -3.73 -21.30
CA THR A 71 -15.25 -4.52 -20.38
C THR A 71 -14.47 -5.01 -19.15
N ASP A 72 -13.18 -5.32 -19.30
CA ASP A 72 -12.36 -5.77 -18.20
C ASP A 72 -12.05 -4.59 -17.25
N LEU A 73 -11.77 -3.41 -17.81
CA LEU A 73 -11.61 -2.18 -17.03
C LEU A 73 -12.90 -1.83 -16.28
N PHE A 74 -14.06 -1.96 -16.92
CA PHE A 74 -15.35 -1.69 -16.28
C PHE A 74 -15.63 -2.66 -15.13
N ALA A 75 -15.30 -3.96 -15.31
CA ALA A 75 -15.38 -4.96 -14.24
C ALA A 75 -14.41 -4.64 -13.09
N ALA A 76 -13.19 -4.22 -13.38
CA ALA A 76 -12.23 -3.78 -12.36
C ALA A 76 -12.72 -2.56 -11.57
N GLN A 77 -13.32 -1.58 -12.23
CA GLN A 77 -13.95 -0.43 -11.56
C GLN A 77 -15.15 -0.84 -10.68
N ALA A 78 -15.91 -1.86 -11.07
CA ALA A 78 -16.97 -2.39 -10.20
C ALA A 78 -16.41 -2.99 -8.90
N LEU A 79 -15.26 -3.68 -8.97
CA LEU A 79 -14.55 -4.16 -7.77
C LEU A 79 -14.03 -3.01 -6.89
N VAL A 80 -13.58 -1.90 -7.49
CA VAL A 80 -13.19 -0.69 -6.71
C VAL A 80 -14.40 -0.14 -5.94
N ARG A 81 -15.59 -0.05 -6.57
CA ARG A 81 -16.80 0.41 -5.87
C ARG A 81 -17.20 -0.52 -4.71
N GLN A 82 -17.07 -1.85 -4.90
CA GLN A 82 -17.30 -2.81 -3.81
C GLN A 82 -16.30 -2.63 -2.66
N LEU A 83 -15.04 -2.38 -3.00
CA LEU A 83 -13.99 -2.09 -2.02
C LEU A 83 -14.28 -0.79 -1.26
N GLN A 84 -14.67 0.28 -1.95
CA GLN A 84 -15.05 1.56 -1.32
C GLN A 84 -16.20 1.37 -0.34
N ALA A 85 -17.23 0.60 -0.70
CA ALA A 85 -18.35 0.29 0.20
C ALA A 85 -17.86 -0.49 1.44
N ALA A 86 -17.04 -1.53 1.26
CA ALA A 86 -16.49 -2.32 2.36
C ALA A 86 -15.61 -1.48 3.31
N LEU A 87 -14.83 -0.54 2.78
CA LEU A 87 -14.01 0.37 3.59
C LEU A 87 -14.86 1.42 4.30
N ALA A 88 -15.93 1.92 3.66
CA ALA A 88 -16.88 2.80 4.32
C ALA A 88 -17.50 2.12 5.55
N ASP A 89 -17.81 0.80 5.47
CA ASP A 89 -18.30 0.03 6.61
C ASP A 89 -17.25 -0.08 7.72
N VAL A 90 -15.97 -0.24 7.37
CA VAL A 90 -14.87 -0.21 8.35
C VAL A 90 -14.80 1.15 9.04
N PHE A 91 -14.87 2.24 8.30
CA PHE A 91 -14.77 3.61 8.83
C PHE A 91 -16.02 4.08 9.57
N ARG A 92 -17.15 3.38 9.50
CA ARG A 92 -18.28 3.64 10.42
C ARG A 92 -17.99 3.18 11.85
N ALA A 93 -17.12 2.21 12.03
CA ALA A 93 -16.78 1.64 13.33
C ALA A 93 -15.38 2.05 13.83
N HIS A 94 -14.54 2.55 12.96
CA HIS A 94 -13.14 2.86 13.26
C HIS A 94 -12.72 4.18 12.59
N ASP A 95 -11.97 5.00 13.30
CA ASP A 95 -11.47 6.28 12.78
C ASP A 95 -10.37 6.09 11.73
N LEU A 96 -9.50 5.10 11.94
CA LEU A 96 -8.32 4.85 11.10
C LEU A 96 -8.10 3.34 10.93
N VAL A 97 -7.38 2.98 9.88
CA VAL A 97 -6.86 1.63 9.64
C VAL A 97 -5.35 1.67 9.66
N LEU A 98 -4.71 0.79 10.46
CA LEU A 98 -3.27 0.60 10.51
C LEU A 98 -2.88 -0.61 9.67
N THR A 99 -1.92 -0.46 8.77
CA THR A 99 -1.31 -1.55 8.01
C THR A 99 0.22 -1.39 7.94
N PRO A 100 0.98 -2.45 7.64
CA PRO A 100 2.35 -2.26 7.14
C PRO A 100 2.33 -1.42 5.86
N THR A 101 3.42 -0.70 5.57
CA THR A 101 3.61 -0.02 4.26
C THR A 101 3.95 -1.02 3.15
N SER A 102 4.61 -2.13 3.51
CA SER A 102 4.96 -3.22 2.60
C SER A 102 4.68 -4.55 3.28
N ALA A 103 4.27 -5.55 2.51
CA ALA A 103 4.10 -6.92 2.99
C ALA A 103 5.42 -7.68 3.10
N ALA A 104 6.51 -7.14 2.54
CA ALA A 104 7.85 -7.71 2.59
C ALA A 104 8.82 -6.78 3.29
N LEU A 105 9.86 -7.36 3.89
CA LEU A 105 11.08 -6.63 4.25
C LEU A 105 11.83 -6.25 2.97
N PRO A 106 12.78 -5.29 3.05
CA PRO A 106 13.66 -4.99 1.93
C PRO A 106 14.36 -6.25 1.41
N TRP A 107 14.50 -6.36 0.09
CA TRP A 107 15.13 -7.47 -0.61
C TRP A 107 16.33 -6.99 -1.44
N PRO A 108 17.21 -7.88 -1.94
CA PRO A 108 18.35 -7.52 -2.77
C PRO A 108 17.95 -6.66 -3.97
N ALA A 109 18.77 -5.65 -4.28
CA ALA A 109 18.47 -4.68 -5.35
C ALA A 109 18.51 -5.28 -6.77
N ASP A 110 19.15 -6.41 -6.94
CA ASP A 110 19.22 -7.19 -8.19
C ASP A 110 18.00 -8.12 -8.39
N GLU A 111 17.17 -8.28 -7.35
CA GLU A 111 15.90 -9.01 -7.45
C GLU A 111 14.76 -8.04 -7.76
N PRO A 112 13.90 -8.32 -8.76
CA PRO A 112 12.78 -7.42 -9.11
C PRO A 112 11.70 -7.36 -8.03
N HIS A 113 11.54 -8.42 -7.23
CA HIS A 113 10.61 -8.52 -6.11
C HIS A 113 10.98 -9.75 -5.26
N PRO A 114 10.54 -9.84 -3.99
CA PRO A 114 10.76 -11.04 -3.19
C PRO A 114 9.99 -12.22 -3.79
N ALA A 115 10.64 -13.37 -3.89
CA ALA A 115 10.00 -14.60 -4.41
C ALA A 115 8.91 -15.13 -3.45
N HIS A 116 9.09 -14.91 -2.14
CA HIS A 116 8.18 -15.41 -1.10
C HIS A 116 7.92 -14.33 -0.05
N ILE A 117 6.68 -14.28 0.46
CA ILE A 117 6.27 -13.45 1.61
C ILE A 117 5.51 -14.36 2.57
N ALA A 118 5.92 -14.39 3.85
CA ALA A 118 5.36 -15.27 4.87
C ALA A 118 5.30 -16.75 4.44
N GLY A 119 6.33 -17.21 3.72
CA GLY A 119 6.44 -18.59 3.23
C GLY A 119 5.59 -18.90 2.00
N GLN A 120 4.85 -17.96 1.45
CA GLN A 120 4.03 -18.12 0.25
C GLN A 120 4.71 -17.48 -0.95
N ALA A 121 4.72 -18.17 -2.10
CA ALA A 121 5.18 -17.60 -3.35
C ALA A 121 4.31 -16.42 -3.77
N VAL A 122 4.95 -15.34 -4.22
CA VAL A 122 4.25 -14.12 -4.62
C VAL A 122 4.73 -13.65 -6.00
N ASP A 123 3.90 -12.91 -6.67
CA ASP A 123 4.23 -12.20 -7.91
C ASP A 123 4.90 -10.85 -7.64
N GLY A 124 5.23 -10.12 -8.71
CA GLY A 124 5.88 -8.82 -8.64
C GLY A 124 5.12 -7.72 -7.90
N ARG A 125 3.90 -7.98 -7.46
CA ARG A 125 3.05 -7.03 -6.73
C ARG A 125 2.72 -7.46 -5.31
N GLY A 126 3.13 -8.67 -4.90
CA GLY A 126 2.83 -9.21 -3.58
C GLY A 126 3.28 -8.33 -2.41
N HIS A 127 4.37 -7.59 -2.58
CA HIS A 127 4.86 -6.64 -1.58
C HIS A 127 3.97 -5.41 -1.39
N ALA A 128 3.18 -5.00 -2.39
CA ALA A 128 2.41 -3.76 -2.43
C ALA A 128 0.91 -3.92 -2.09
N VAL A 129 0.51 -5.05 -1.51
CA VAL A 129 -0.91 -5.38 -1.26
C VAL A 129 -1.60 -4.44 -0.27
N PHE A 130 -0.85 -3.69 0.53
CA PHE A 130 -1.38 -2.77 1.54
C PHE A 130 -1.55 -1.32 1.05
N THR A 131 -1.03 -0.95 -0.13
CA THR A 131 -1.02 0.46 -0.58
C THR A 131 -1.88 0.71 -1.81
N ALA A 132 -1.97 -0.25 -2.74
CA ALA A 132 -2.67 -0.06 -4.00
C ALA A 132 -4.18 0.25 -3.82
N PHE A 133 -4.83 -0.40 -2.87
CA PHE A 133 -6.26 -0.20 -2.61
C PHE A 133 -6.58 1.20 -2.05
N VAL A 134 -5.67 1.78 -1.30
CA VAL A 134 -5.81 3.14 -0.74
C VAL A 134 -5.89 4.16 -1.87
N ASN A 135 -4.92 4.08 -2.81
CA ASN A 135 -4.88 4.95 -3.98
C ASN A 135 -6.12 4.79 -4.87
N ALA A 136 -6.53 3.54 -5.13
CA ALA A 136 -7.69 3.26 -5.97
C ALA A 136 -9.02 3.76 -5.37
N CYS A 137 -9.10 3.83 -4.04
CA CYS A 137 -10.27 4.35 -3.34
C CYS A 137 -10.24 5.85 -3.09
N GLY A 138 -9.12 6.53 -3.38
CA GLY A 138 -8.95 7.96 -3.11
C GLY A 138 -8.94 8.29 -1.63
N LEU A 139 -8.41 7.39 -0.80
CA LEU A 139 -8.33 7.57 0.64
C LEU A 139 -7.02 8.25 1.04
N PRO A 140 -7.04 9.17 2.03
CA PRO A 140 -5.83 9.72 2.59
C PRO A 140 -5.08 8.67 3.41
N ALA A 141 -3.76 8.69 3.30
CA ALA A 141 -2.89 7.82 4.08
C ALA A 141 -1.59 8.52 4.47
N LEU A 142 -1.08 8.16 5.64
CA LEU A 142 0.16 8.65 6.20
C LEU A 142 1.11 7.48 6.47
N ALA A 143 2.28 7.48 5.83
CA ALA A 143 3.34 6.53 6.13
C ALA A 143 4.21 7.06 7.27
N LEU A 144 4.47 6.21 8.25
CA LEU A 144 5.20 6.55 9.47
C LEU A 144 6.32 5.51 9.73
N PRO A 145 7.47 5.94 10.26
CA PRO A 145 8.52 5.01 10.67
C PRO A 145 8.01 4.13 11.84
N ALA A 146 8.26 2.83 11.74
CA ALA A 146 7.78 1.87 12.76
C ALA A 146 8.91 1.12 13.49
N GLY A 147 10.16 1.47 13.21
CA GLY A 147 11.34 0.85 13.81
C GLY A 147 12.22 0.16 12.78
N TRP A 148 12.88 -0.92 13.20
CA TRP A 148 13.89 -1.62 12.42
C TRP A 148 13.58 -3.12 12.36
N ALA A 149 13.85 -3.72 11.23
CA ALA A 149 13.86 -5.17 11.05
C ALA A 149 15.12 -5.56 10.27
N GLN A 150 15.90 -6.51 10.76
CA GLN A 150 17.17 -6.93 10.13
C GLN A 150 18.11 -5.75 9.80
N HIS A 151 18.20 -4.78 10.72
CA HIS A 151 19.00 -3.54 10.58
C HIS A 151 18.53 -2.59 9.47
N LEU A 152 17.34 -2.79 8.91
CA LEU A 152 16.75 -1.93 7.90
C LEU A 152 15.49 -1.24 8.44
N PRO A 153 15.24 0.03 8.07
CA PRO A 153 14.07 0.75 8.54
C PRO A 153 12.80 0.15 7.94
N VAL A 154 11.75 0.08 8.75
CA VAL A 154 10.44 -0.39 8.34
C VAL A 154 9.36 0.62 8.69
N GLY A 155 8.28 0.63 7.92
CA GLY A 155 7.20 1.58 8.07
C GLY A 155 5.84 0.93 8.25
N VAL A 156 4.93 1.71 8.80
CA VAL A 156 3.50 1.45 8.83
C VAL A 156 2.75 2.55 8.10
N GLN A 157 1.51 2.26 7.74
CA GLN A 157 0.61 3.19 7.09
C GLN A 157 -0.65 3.33 7.94
N LEU A 158 -1.05 4.57 8.21
CA LEU A 158 -2.36 4.93 8.73
C LEU A 158 -3.23 5.40 7.57
N VAL A 159 -4.38 4.78 7.38
CA VAL A 159 -5.36 5.13 6.36
C VAL A 159 -6.59 5.69 7.05
N GLY A 160 -7.10 6.81 6.57
CA GLY A 160 -8.32 7.43 7.09
C GLY A 160 -9.45 7.52 6.07
N PRO A 161 -10.66 7.83 6.50
CA PRO A 161 -11.75 8.13 5.58
C PRO A 161 -11.47 9.39 4.76
N THR A 162 -12.16 9.55 3.66
CA THR A 162 -12.04 10.74 2.79
C THR A 162 -12.15 12.04 3.60
N GLY A 163 -11.22 12.96 3.38
CA GLY A 163 -11.15 14.25 4.08
C GLY A 163 -10.48 14.23 5.46
N SER A 164 -9.87 13.10 5.86
CA SER A 164 -9.17 13.01 7.15
C SER A 164 -7.68 13.38 7.09
N ASP A 165 -7.20 14.02 6.02
CA ASP A 165 -5.80 14.40 5.81
C ASP A 165 -5.24 15.18 7.00
N ALA A 166 -5.94 16.22 7.45
CA ALA A 166 -5.52 17.04 8.59
C ALA A 166 -5.41 16.23 9.90
N ARG A 167 -6.33 15.26 10.11
CA ARG A 167 -6.29 14.37 11.27
C ARG A 167 -5.06 13.46 11.22
N LEU A 168 -4.76 12.89 10.07
CA LEU A 168 -3.58 12.05 9.87
C LEU A 168 -2.29 12.82 10.12
N ILE A 169 -2.17 14.03 9.56
CA ILE A 169 -1.01 14.91 9.77
C ILE A 169 -0.85 15.27 11.25
N ALA A 170 -1.95 15.55 11.94
CA ALA A 170 -1.92 15.92 13.37
C ALA A 170 -1.42 14.77 14.28
N LEU A 171 -1.51 13.51 13.85
CA LEU A 171 -0.97 12.35 14.57
C LEU A 171 0.55 12.21 14.47
N ALA A 172 1.17 12.72 13.41
CA ALA A 172 2.59 12.51 13.14
C ALA A 172 3.51 12.98 14.27
N PRO A 173 3.36 14.19 14.87
CA PRO A 173 4.24 14.63 15.96
C PRO A 173 4.19 13.73 17.18
N ALA A 174 3.00 13.27 17.59
CA ALA A 174 2.84 12.38 18.74
C ALA A 174 3.45 10.99 18.46
N TRP A 175 3.27 10.49 17.25
CA TRP A 175 3.89 9.24 16.81
C TRP A 175 5.42 9.33 16.80
N GLU A 176 5.98 10.42 16.26
CA GLU A 176 7.43 10.64 16.22
C GLU A 176 8.03 10.80 17.62
N ALA A 177 7.33 11.50 18.52
CA ALA A 177 7.76 11.65 19.91
C ALA A 177 7.75 10.33 20.68
N ALA A 178 6.84 9.42 20.34
CA ALA A 178 6.75 8.08 20.93
C ALA A 178 7.71 7.06 20.27
N ASN A 179 8.44 7.45 19.23
CA ASN A 179 9.50 6.63 18.66
C ASN A 179 10.68 6.54 19.63
N ASP A 180 11.31 5.37 19.67
CA ASP A 180 12.55 5.17 20.43
C ASP A 180 13.60 6.21 19.96
N PRO A 181 14.21 6.98 20.92
CA PRO A 181 15.31 7.90 20.60
C PRO A 181 16.50 7.22 19.90
N ALA A 182 16.67 5.90 20.08
CA ALA A 182 17.67 5.11 19.37
C ALA A 182 17.34 4.91 17.87
N THR A 183 16.12 5.24 17.42
CA THR A 183 15.80 5.25 16.00
C THR A 183 16.45 6.49 15.36
N PRO A 184 17.46 6.37 14.47
CA PRO A 184 18.12 7.51 13.88
C PRO A 184 17.09 8.40 13.17
N ARG A 185 17.00 9.66 13.58
CA ARG A 185 16.11 10.65 12.94
C ARG A 185 16.62 11.10 11.57
N ARG A 186 17.81 10.69 11.17
CA ARG A 186 18.43 11.02 9.89
C ARG A 186 18.97 9.74 9.25
N TRP A 187 18.61 9.55 8.00
CA TRP A 187 19.29 8.61 7.13
C TRP A 187 20.76 9.04 7.02
N PRO A 188 21.73 8.16 7.25
CA PRO A 188 23.11 8.50 6.98
C PRO A 188 23.25 8.78 5.47
N LEU A 189 23.41 10.06 5.13
CA LEU A 189 23.81 10.48 3.80
C LEU A 189 25.31 10.20 3.71
N HIS A 190 25.68 9.12 3.07
CA HIS A 190 27.06 8.83 2.65
C HIS A 190 27.20 9.08 1.17
#